data_e6fc7bf73b641c9771a456b71e46f594
#
_entry.id   e6fc7bf73b641c9771a456b71e46f594
#
_cell.length_a   1.000
_cell.length_b   1.000
_cell.length_c   1.000
_cell.angle_alpha   90.00
_cell.angle_beta   90.00
_cell.angle_gamma   90.00
#
_symmetry.space_group_name_H-M   'P 1'
#
loop_
_entity.id
_entity.type
_entity.pdbx_description
1 polymer ?
#
loop_
_entity_poly.entity_id
_entity_poly.type
_entity_poly.pdbx_seq_one_letter_code
_entity_poly.pdbx_strand_id
1 'polypeptide(L)'
;GADIAYVTPSHQYPTGIVMPIGRRMELLKWAYEKDGRYIIEDDYDSEFRYKGKPIPALQGYDAEDKVIYLGTFSKSIAPAIRLSYMVLPKDILKAYRKKGSFVNSTVSKVDQTIVQHFIEEGYYERHLNKTRALYKNRHDVLIEALKPLGDICEISGEHAGVHILLTFK
;
A
#
# COMPACT_ATOMS: atom_id res chain seq x y z
N GLY A 1 14.74 16.44 15.83
CA GLY A 1 14.05 16.15 14.57
C GLY A 1 13.46 14.76 14.61
N ALA A 2 12.61 14.39 13.64
CA ALA A 2 12.02 13.06 13.56
C ALA A 2 13.08 12.04 13.09
N ASP A 3 12.96 10.80 13.60
CA ASP A 3 13.79 9.68 13.18
C ASP A 3 12.98 8.61 12.42
N ILE A 4 11.64 8.69 12.45
CA ILE A 4 10.75 7.80 11.73
C ILE A 4 9.73 8.64 10.95
N ALA A 5 9.52 8.30 9.67
CA ALA A 5 8.46 8.83 8.84
C ALA A 5 7.48 7.70 8.46
N TYR A 6 6.19 7.86 8.77
CA TYR A 6 5.13 6.95 8.33
C TYR A 6 4.41 7.57 7.13
N VAL A 7 4.32 6.84 6.04
CA VAL A 7 3.74 7.33 4.78
C VAL A 7 2.93 6.26 4.05
N THR A 8 1.94 6.70 3.29
CA THR A 8 1.13 5.87 2.37
C THR A 8 1.29 6.38 0.93
N PRO A 9 2.47 6.20 0.31
CA PRO A 9 2.84 6.94 -0.90
C PRO A 9 2.08 6.52 -2.15
N SER A 10 1.52 5.33 -2.17
CA SER A 10 0.75 4.82 -3.30
C SER A 10 -0.66 5.42 -3.36
N HIS A 11 -1.25 5.69 -2.21
CA HIS A 11 -2.57 6.30 -2.08
C HIS A 11 -2.74 6.87 -0.66
N GLN A 12 -2.44 8.16 -0.50
CA GLN A 12 -2.44 8.81 0.81
C GLN A 12 -3.84 8.81 1.44
N TYR A 13 -3.94 8.28 2.65
CA TYR A 13 -5.19 8.34 3.40
C TYR A 13 -5.24 9.62 4.25
N PRO A 14 -6.36 10.38 4.28
CA PRO A 14 -7.61 10.14 3.51
C PRO A 14 -7.66 10.88 2.16
N THR A 15 -6.63 11.63 1.79
CA THR A 15 -6.65 12.60 0.68
C THR A 15 -6.68 11.97 -0.71
N GLY A 16 -6.30 10.69 -0.85
CA GLY A 16 -6.20 10.02 -2.14
C GLY A 16 -5.04 10.48 -3.02
N ILE A 17 -4.12 11.29 -2.49
CA ILE A 17 -2.99 11.82 -3.26
C ILE A 17 -1.94 10.72 -3.45
N VAL A 18 -1.48 10.55 -4.68
CA VAL A 18 -0.34 9.68 -5.00
C VAL A 18 0.95 10.48 -4.86
N MET A 19 1.89 10.02 -4.03
CA MET A 19 3.17 10.71 -3.83
C MET A 19 4.02 10.63 -5.11
N PRO A 20 4.40 11.78 -5.69
CA PRO A 20 5.26 11.82 -6.89
C PRO A 20 6.63 11.21 -6.63
N ILE A 21 7.28 10.68 -7.69
CA ILE A 21 8.59 10.05 -7.59
C ILE A 21 9.67 10.99 -7.00
N GLY A 22 9.67 12.28 -7.37
CA GLY A 22 10.61 13.25 -6.81
C GLY A 22 10.51 13.33 -5.28
N ARG A 23 9.28 13.38 -4.73
CA ARG A 23 9.06 13.42 -3.28
C ARG A 23 9.49 12.10 -2.60
N ARG A 24 9.31 10.96 -3.27
CA ARG A 24 9.80 9.66 -2.77
C ARG A 24 11.32 9.66 -2.65
N MET A 25 12.04 10.20 -3.65
CA MET A 25 13.50 10.30 -3.63
C MET A 25 14.02 11.27 -2.55
N GLU A 26 13.34 12.40 -2.35
CA GLU A 26 13.67 13.34 -1.25
C GLU A 26 13.52 12.67 0.12
N LEU A 27 12.49 11.85 0.30
CA LEU A 27 12.24 11.15 1.55
C LEU A 27 13.30 10.05 1.80
N LEU A 28 13.71 9.30 0.77
CA LEU A 28 14.82 8.35 0.88
C LEU A 28 16.11 9.06 1.23
N LYS A 29 16.43 10.18 0.55
CA LYS A 29 17.61 10.99 0.86
C LYS A 29 17.60 11.43 2.33
N TRP A 30 16.47 11.91 2.83
CA TRP A 30 16.33 12.26 4.24
C TRP A 30 16.66 11.08 5.18
N ALA A 31 16.22 9.86 4.84
CA ALA A 31 16.49 8.68 5.64
C ALA A 31 17.98 8.29 5.62
N TYR A 32 18.66 8.50 4.50
CA TYR A 32 20.09 8.19 4.32
C TYR A 32 21.03 9.17 5.03
N GLU A 33 20.57 10.41 5.29
CA GLU A 33 21.41 11.44 5.92
C GLU A 33 21.80 11.14 7.37
N LYS A 34 21.12 10.21 8.05
CA LYS A 34 21.36 9.92 9.47
C LYS A 34 21.07 8.46 9.80
N ASP A 35 22.01 7.84 10.51
CA ASP A 35 21.75 6.52 11.09
C ASP A 35 20.56 6.53 12.06
N GLY A 36 19.82 5.43 12.10
CA GLY A 36 18.63 5.29 12.93
C GLY A 36 17.37 5.95 12.37
N ARG A 37 17.43 6.61 11.20
CA ARG A 37 16.23 7.04 10.50
C ARG A 37 15.66 5.88 9.68
N TYR A 38 14.32 5.75 9.70
CA TYR A 38 13.57 4.78 8.91
C TYR A 38 12.31 5.39 8.35
N ILE A 39 11.85 4.80 7.25
CA ILE A 39 10.56 5.12 6.65
C ILE A 39 9.67 3.88 6.80
N ILE A 40 8.46 4.06 7.31
CA ILE A 40 7.42 3.04 7.28
C ILE A 40 6.52 3.37 6.09
N GLU A 41 6.60 2.54 5.05
CA GLU A 41 5.73 2.60 3.89
C GLU A 41 4.55 1.66 4.09
N ASP A 42 3.36 2.20 4.30
CA ASP A 42 2.13 1.43 4.40
C ASP A 42 1.42 1.42 3.05
N ASP A 43 1.41 0.26 2.43
CA ASP A 43 0.83 0.01 1.11
C ASP A 43 -0.39 -0.91 1.23
N TYR A 44 -1.55 -0.30 1.34
CA TYR A 44 -2.78 -1.04 1.64
C TYR A 44 -3.69 -1.26 0.42
N ASP A 45 -3.46 -0.57 -0.71
CA ASP A 45 -4.34 -0.65 -1.89
C ASP A 45 -3.67 -0.29 -3.24
N SER A 46 -2.35 -0.32 -3.33
CA SER A 46 -1.60 0.03 -4.56
C SER A 46 -1.89 -0.86 -5.76
N GLU A 47 -2.44 -2.05 -5.52
CA GLU A 47 -2.89 -2.95 -6.59
C GLU A 47 -3.99 -2.32 -7.46
N PHE A 48 -4.73 -1.34 -6.94
CA PHE A 48 -5.84 -0.67 -7.61
C PHE A 48 -5.40 0.70 -8.13
N ARG A 49 -5.00 0.74 -9.40
CA ARG A 49 -4.63 1.98 -10.08
C ARG A 49 -5.42 2.11 -11.38
N TYR A 50 -6.08 3.26 -11.56
CA TYR A 50 -7.01 3.51 -12.67
C TYR A 50 -6.42 4.41 -13.74
N LYS A 51 -5.50 5.33 -13.38
CA LYS A 51 -4.84 6.25 -14.30
C LYS A 51 -3.32 6.25 -14.12
N GLY A 52 -2.61 6.43 -15.22
CA GLY A 52 -1.14 6.54 -15.26
C GLY A 52 -0.40 5.21 -15.12
N LYS A 53 0.93 5.29 -15.26
CA LYS A 53 1.81 4.12 -15.06
C LYS A 53 1.93 3.79 -13.58
N PRO A 54 2.06 2.51 -13.20
CA PRO A 54 2.40 2.14 -11.83
C PRO A 54 3.69 2.84 -11.38
N ILE A 55 3.68 3.36 -10.16
CA ILE A 55 4.88 3.86 -9.51
C ILE A 55 5.32 2.75 -8.55
N PRO A 56 6.53 2.21 -8.70
CA PRO A 56 7.03 1.20 -7.78
C PRO A 56 6.99 1.68 -6.33
N ALA A 57 6.86 0.75 -5.39
CA ALA A 57 6.95 1.05 -3.97
C ALA A 57 8.24 1.81 -3.65
N LEU A 58 8.22 2.63 -2.61
CA LEU A 58 9.39 3.37 -2.14
C LEU A 58 10.49 2.39 -1.72
N GLN A 59 10.11 1.27 -1.11
CA GLN A 59 11.00 0.16 -0.76
C GLN A 59 11.77 -0.38 -1.98
N GLY A 60 11.16 -0.42 -3.17
CA GLY A 60 11.83 -0.86 -4.40
C GLY A 60 12.95 0.06 -4.89
N TYR A 61 13.00 1.31 -4.41
CA TYR A 61 14.08 2.27 -4.69
C TYR A 61 15.10 2.38 -3.55
N ASP A 62 14.85 1.70 -2.43
CA ASP A 62 15.70 1.79 -1.24
C ASP A 62 17.01 1.03 -1.44
N ALA A 63 18.13 1.76 -1.52
CA ALA A 63 19.47 1.21 -1.68
C ALA A 63 20.20 0.96 -0.35
N GLU A 64 19.70 1.53 0.77
CA GLU A 64 20.40 1.54 2.05
C GLU A 64 19.64 0.87 3.20
N ASP A 65 18.65 0.02 2.86
CA ASP A 65 17.85 -0.71 3.86
C ASP A 65 17.21 0.21 4.93
N LYS A 66 16.53 1.29 4.50
CA LYS A 66 15.88 2.26 5.40
C LYS A 66 14.34 2.18 5.37
N VAL A 67 13.75 1.40 4.47
CA VAL A 67 12.30 1.31 4.32
C VAL A 67 11.76 0.03 4.94
N ILE A 68 10.83 0.19 5.89
CA ILE A 68 9.98 -0.87 6.43
C ILE A 68 8.70 -0.85 5.59
N TYR A 69 8.51 -1.86 4.75
CA TYR A 69 7.32 -1.96 3.92
C TYR A 69 6.25 -2.80 4.59
N LEU A 70 5.02 -2.29 4.63
CA LEU A 70 3.84 -2.98 5.13
C LEU A 70 2.86 -3.21 3.98
N GLY A 71 2.47 -4.47 3.77
CA GLY A 71 1.48 -4.86 2.78
C GLY A 71 0.36 -5.70 3.38
N THR A 72 -0.79 -5.75 2.71
CA THR A 72 -1.94 -6.52 3.18
C THR A 72 -2.66 -7.24 2.05
N PHE A 73 -3.16 -8.43 2.31
CA PHE A 73 -4.03 -9.17 1.39
C PHE A 73 -5.52 -8.88 1.62
N SER A 74 -5.86 -8.06 2.62
CA SER A 74 -7.27 -7.76 2.97
C SER A 74 -8.02 -7.01 1.87
N LYS A 75 -7.34 -6.28 1.00
CA LYS A 75 -7.95 -5.58 -0.14
C LYS A 75 -7.84 -6.39 -1.43
N SER A 76 -6.71 -7.03 -1.64
CA SER A 76 -6.40 -7.75 -2.89
C SER A 76 -6.98 -9.15 -2.95
N ILE A 77 -7.20 -9.84 -1.81
CA ILE A 77 -7.85 -11.16 -1.75
C ILE A 77 -9.27 -11.05 -1.19
N ALA A 78 -9.37 -10.82 0.11
CA ALA A 78 -10.66 -10.67 0.80
C ALA A 78 -10.48 -9.97 2.15
N PRO A 79 -11.42 -9.11 2.58
CA PRO A 79 -11.34 -8.44 3.88
C PRO A 79 -11.25 -9.39 5.07
N ALA A 80 -11.85 -10.58 4.95
CA ALA A 80 -11.88 -11.60 6.01
C ALA A 80 -10.54 -12.30 6.23
N ILE A 81 -9.62 -12.29 5.26
CA ILE A 81 -8.34 -13.01 5.35
C ILE A 81 -7.44 -12.48 6.47
N ARG A 82 -7.54 -11.20 6.81
CA ARG A 82 -6.80 -10.51 7.89
C ARG A 82 -5.30 -10.83 7.93
N LEU A 83 -4.70 -11.04 6.78
CA LEU A 83 -3.28 -11.34 6.62
C LEU A 83 -2.56 -10.10 6.08
N SER A 84 -1.58 -9.64 6.84
CA SER A 84 -0.65 -8.58 6.43
C SER A 84 0.78 -9.12 6.51
N TYR A 85 1.68 -8.49 5.81
CA TYR A 85 3.10 -8.85 5.81
C TYR A 85 3.96 -7.60 5.88
N MET A 86 5.21 -7.78 6.27
CA MET A 86 6.20 -6.70 6.27
C MET A 86 7.53 -7.17 5.67
N VAL A 87 8.15 -6.27 4.91
CA VAL A 87 9.53 -6.41 4.43
C VAL A 87 10.38 -5.49 5.27
N LEU A 88 11.32 -6.08 6.01
CA LEU A 88 12.12 -5.36 6.99
C LEU A 88 13.55 -5.14 6.49
N PRO A 89 14.15 -3.96 6.75
CA PRO A 89 15.59 -3.75 6.69
C PRO A 89 16.33 -4.83 7.44
N LYS A 90 17.53 -5.20 6.96
CA LYS A 90 18.29 -6.34 7.51
C LYS A 90 18.55 -6.23 9.00
N ASP A 91 18.90 -5.05 9.49
CA ASP A 91 19.18 -4.82 10.91
C ASP A 91 17.90 -4.92 11.76
N ILE A 92 16.79 -4.36 11.26
CA ILE A 92 15.48 -4.48 11.90
C ILE A 92 15.03 -5.94 11.92
N LEU A 93 15.20 -6.68 10.81
CA LEU A 93 14.89 -8.11 10.74
C LEU A 93 15.69 -8.92 11.75
N LYS A 94 17.01 -8.63 11.90
CA LYS A 94 17.88 -9.26 12.89
C LYS A 94 17.40 -8.99 14.32
N ALA A 95 17.05 -7.72 14.61
CA ALA A 95 16.51 -7.34 15.92
C ALA A 95 15.14 -8.00 16.18
N TYR A 96 14.27 -8.04 15.18
CA TYR A 96 12.96 -8.69 15.24
C TYR A 96 13.10 -10.19 15.56
N ARG A 97 13.96 -10.91 14.83
CA ARG A 97 14.21 -12.34 15.08
C ARG A 97 14.73 -12.61 16.49
N LYS A 98 15.61 -11.74 17.00
CA LYS A 98 16.15 -11.87 18.37
C LYS A 98 15.12 -11.58 19.46
N LYS A 99 14.30 -10.54 19.29
CA LYS A 99 13.32 -10.09 20.28
C LYS A 99 11.92 -10.66 20.08
N GLY A 100 11.57 -11.01 18.86
CA GLY A 100 10.22 -11.48 18.48
C GLY A 100 10.03 -13.00 18.56
N SER A 101 11.08 -13.76 18.90
CA SER A 101 11.01 -15.23 19.00
C SER A 101 10.01 -15.74 20.05
N PHE A 102 9.56 -14.89 20.96
CA PHE A 102 8.55 -15.21 21.98
C PHE A 102 7.12 -14.86 21.56
N VAL A 103 6.96 -14.17 20.41
CA VAL A 103 5.64 -13.76 19.94
C VAL A 103 5.13 -14.80 18.95
N ASN A 104 4.03 -15.45 19.31
CA ASN A 104 3.34 -16.33 18.39
C ASN A 104 2.75 -15.53 17.22
N SER A 105 2.80 -16.11 16.01
CA SER A 105 2.12 -15.52 14.86
C SER A 105 0.63 -15.35 15.15
N THR A 106 0.10 -14.17 14.89
CA THR A 106 -1.33 -13.88 14.98
C THR A 106 -2.12 -14.42 13.80
N VAL A 107 -1.44 -14.86 12.76
CA VAL A 107 -2.03 -15.43 11.55
C VAL A 107 -1.90 -16.95 11.60
N SER A 108 -3.01 -17.64 11.38
CA SER A 108 -3.06 -19.10 11.29
C SER A 108 -2.10 -19.62 10.22
N LYS A 109 -1.37 -20.71 10.51
CA LYS A 109 -0.53 -21.37 9.52
C LYS A 109 -1.34 -21.94 8.35
N VAL A 110 -2.59 -22.34 8.61
CA VAL A 110 -3.50 -22.82 7.56
C VAL A 110 -3.78 -21.70 6.56
N ASP A 111 -4.13 -20.50 7.04
CA ASP A 111 -4.37 -19.35 6.18
C ASP A 111 -3.11 -18.93 5.40
N GLN A 112 -1.95 -18.96 6.05
CA GLN A 112 -0.67 -18.70 5.38
C GLN A 112 -0.41 -19.71 4.26
N THR A 113 -0.65 -21.01 4.49
CA THR A 113 -0.47 -22.08 3.48
C THR A 113 -1.46 -21.91 2.33
N ILE A 114 -2.72 -21.58 2.61
CA ILE A 114 -3.73 -21.30 1.58
C ILE A 114 -3.27 -20.15 0.68
N VAL A 115 -2.84 -19.04 1.27
CA VAL A 115 -2.36 -17.87 0.51
C VAL A 115 -1.08 -18.20 -0.26
N GLN A 116 -0.17 -19.00 0.30
CA GLN A 116 1.03 -19.45 -0.38
C GLN A 116 0.67 -20.20 -1.67
N HIS A 117 -0.15 -21.24 -1.59
CA HIS A 117 -0.59 -22.00 -2.77
C HIS A 117 -1.34 -21.11 -3.78
N PHE A 118 -2.19 -20.20 -3.28
CA PHE A 118 -2.92 -19.27 -4.13
C PHE A 118 -2.00 -18.37 -4.97
N ILE A 119 -0.84 -17.98 -4.41
CA ILE A 119 0.19 -17.23 -5.11
C ILE A 119 1.00 -18.11 -6.04
N GLU A 120 1.55 -19.22 -5.53
CA GLU A 120 2.47 -20.11 -6.26
C GLU A 120 1.83 -20.74 -7.51
N GLU A 121 0.53 -21.06 -7.45
CA GLU A 121 -0.22 -21.63 -8.56
C GLU A 121 -0.77 -20.58 -9.54
N GLY A 122 -0.45 -19.29 -9.33
CA GLY A 122 -0.86 -18.18 -10.19
C GLY A 122 -2.35 -17.80 -10.09
N TYR A 123 -3.08 -18.33 -9.11
CA TYR A 123 -4.49 -17.93 -8.87
C TYR A 123 -4.59 -16.49 -8.41
N TYR A 124 -3.63 -16.02 -7.60
CA TYR A 124 -3.60 -14.64 -7.11
C TYR A 124 -3.59 -13.63 -8.25
N GLU A 125 -2.71 -13.78 -9.24
CA GLU A 125 -2.63 -12.87 -10.39
C GLU A 125 -3.93 -12.86 -11.20
N ARG A 126 -4.52 -14.03 -11.44
CA ARG A 126 -5.81 -14.13 -12.14
C ARG A 126 -6.94 -13.48 -11.38
N HIS A 127 -6.99 -13.68 -10.07
CA HIS A 127 -7.96 -13.04 -9.17
C HIS A 127 -7.78 -11.53 -9.17
N LEU A 128 -6.56 -11.04 -9.01
CA LEU A 128 -6.21 -9.63 -8.97
C LEU A 128 -6.61 -8.91 -10.27
N ASN A 129 -6.35 -9.53 -11.43
CA ASN A 129 -6.75 -8.96 -12.72
C ASN A 129 -8.28 -8.83 -12.87
N LYS A 130 -9.05 -9.85 -12.42
CA LYS A 130 -10.51 -9.78 -12.40
C LYS A 130 -11.01 -8.68 -11.43
N THR A 131 -10.41 -8.61 -10.27
CA THR A 131 -10.77 -7.64 -9.23
C THR A 131 -10.45 -6.21 -9.69
N ARG A 132 -9.30 -5.97 -10.31
CA ARG A 132 -8.94 -4.68 -10.92
C ARG A 132 -9.97 -4.24 -11.97
N ALA A 133 -10.37 -5.14 -12.88
CA ALA A 133 -11.37 -4.84 -13.88
C ALA A 133 -12.74 -4.49 -13.27
N LEU A 134 -13.16 -5.26 -12.25
CA LEU A 134 -14.40 -5.00 -11.52
C LEU A 134 -14.39 -3.65 -10.80
N TYR A 135 -13.31 -3.37 -10.05
CA TYR A 135 -13.18 -2.10 -9.32
C TYR A 135 -13.09 -0.91 -10.27
N LYS A 136 -12.36 -1.06 -11.39
CA LYS A 136 -12.32 -0.02 -12.43
C LYS A 136 -13.72 0.31 -12.95
N ASN A 137 -14.51 -0.70 -13.30
CA ASN A 137 -15.88 -0.48 -13.77
C ASN A 137 -16.75 0.22 -12.72
N ARG A 138 -16.69 -0.23 -11.46
CA ARG A 138 -17.44 0.41 -10.35
C ARG A 138 -16.99 1.84 -10.10
N HIS A 139 -15.69 2.09 -10.16
CA HIS A 139 -15.10 3.41 -10.04
C HIS A 139 -15.64 4.33 -11.16
N ASP A 140 -15.59 3.89 -12.41
CA ASP A 140 -16.02 4.69 -13.56
C ASP A 140 -17.53 5.01 -13.45
N VAL A 141 -18.36 4.06 -13.01
CA VAL A 141 -19.80 4.29 -12.74
C VAL A 141 -20.00 5.30 -11.61
N LEU A 142 -19.22 5.19 -10.53
CA LEU A 142 -19.32 6.12 -9.40
C LEU A 142 -18.94 7.54 -9.82
N ILE A 143 -17.81 7.71 -10.51
CA ILE A 143 -17.35 9.02 -10.99
C ILE A 143 -18.39 9.66 -11.94
N GLU A 144 -18.96 8.86 -12.85
CA GLU A 144 -20.01 9.35 -13.75
C GLU A 144 -21.26 9.81 -12.98
N ALA A 145 -21.69 9.02 -11.99
CA ALA A 145 -22.84 9.36 -11.14
C ALA A 145 -22.63 10.61 -10.28
N LEU A 146 -21.38 10.94 -9.96
CA LEU A 146 -21.02 12.12 -9.15
C LEU A 146 -20.84 13.41 -9.99
N LYS A 147 -20.70 13.31 -11.32
CA LYS A 147 -20.55 14.49 -12.19
C LYS A 147 -21.60 15.60 -11.99
N PRO A 148 -22.90 15.28 -11.83
CA PRO A 148 -23.92 16.29 -11.61
C PRO A 148 -23.75 17.08 -10.32
N LEU A 149 -22.93 16.60 -9.38
CA LEU A 149 -22.65 17.27 -8.11
C LEU A 149 -21.47 18.24 -8.18
N GLY A 150 -20.86 18.45 -9.35
CA GLY A 150 -19.66 19.28 -9.52
C GLY A 150 -19.79 20.73 -9.05
N ASP A 151 -21.01 21.28 -9.02
CA ASP A 151 -21.29 22.62 -8.48
C ASP A 151 -21.30 22.62 -6.94
N ILE A 152 -21.52 21.48 -6.30
CA ILE A 152 -21.69 21.30 -4.85
C ILE A 152 -20.43 20.75 -4.20
N CYS A 153 -19.71 19.84 -4.90
CA CYS A 153 -18.52 19.21 -4.36
C CYS A 153 -17.42 19.03 -5.40
N GLU A 154 -16.20 18.94 -4.90
CA GLU A 154 -15.00 18.59 -5.66
C GLU A 154 -14.60 17.14 -5.34
N ILE A 155 -14.23 16.38 -6.39
CA ILE A 155 -13.78 14.98 -6.26
C ILE A 155 -12.25 14.97 -6.29
N SER A 156 -11.63 14.28 -5.34
CA SER A 156 -10.19 14.05 -5.33
C SER A 156 -9.86 12.59 -4.98
N GLY A 157 -8.62 12.15 -5.27
CA GLY A 157 -8.19 10.77 -5.02
C GLY A 157 -8.70 9.74 -6.04
N GLU A 158 -9.26 10.17 -7.17
CA GLU A 158 -9.89 9.30 -8.18
C GLU A 158 -8.92 8.44 -9.01
N HIS A 159 -7.60 8.60 -8.85
CA HIS A 159 -6.63 7.98 -9.77
C HIS A 159 -6.14 6.61 -9.32
N ALA A 160 -6.31 6.28 -8.06
CA ALA A 160 -5.84 5.04 -7.46
C ALA A 160 -6.65 4.66 -6.22
N GLY A 161 -6.43 3.45 -5.72
CA GLY A 161 -6.98 2.95 -4.46
C GLY A 161 -8.46 2.61 -4.51
N VAL A 162 -9.07 2.44 -3.34
CA VAL A 162 -10.45 1.97 -3.20
C VAL A 162 -11.37 2.99 -2.51
N HIS A 163 -10.95 4.24 -2.41
CA HIS A 163 -11.75 5.35 -1.89
C HIS A 163 -11.53 6.63 -2.71
N ILE A 164 -12.47 7.55 -2.63
CA ILE A 164 -12.38 8.91 -3.15
C ILE A 164 -12.76 9.88 -2.04
N LEU A 165 -12.32 11.12 -2.16
CA LEU A 165 -12.69 12.19 -1.24
C LEU A 165 -13.61 13.18 -1.94
N LEU A 166 -14.75 13.50 -1.30
CA LEU A 166 -15.66 14.55 -1.73
C LEU A 166 -15.49 15.73 -0.77
N THR A 167 -15.09 16.89 -1.31
CA THR A 167 -15.02 18.14 -0.56
C THR A 167 -16.22 19.01 -0.94
N PHE A 168 -17.13 19.25 0.00
CA PHE A 168 -18.28 20.11 -0.20
C PHE A 168 -17.88 21.58 -0.09
N LYS A 169 -18.44 22.43 -0.96
CA LYS A 169 -18.22 23.89 -1.01
C LYS A 169 -19.07 24.59 0.01
#